data_ba264279782eb3dc5adfba53fe388bea
#
_entry.id   ba264279782eb3dc5adfba53fe388bea
#
_cell.length_a   1.000
_cell.length_b   1.000
_cell.length_c   1.000
_cell.angle_alpha   90.00
_cell.angle_beta   90.00
_cell.angle_gamma   90.00
#
_symmetry.space_group_name_H-M   'P 1'
#
loop_
_entity.id
_entity.type
_entity.pdbx_description
1 polymer ?
#
loop_
_entity_poly.entity_id
_entity_poly.type
_entity_poly.pdbx_seq_one_letter_code
_entity_poly.pdbx_strand_id
1 'polypeptide(L)'
;MLTDDTLITGDNHALLLIDHQYLQLLAVRSHSNDTVVRNTVMLARSAKIFNVPTLFTTAFAERQALIEEIQAVHPDQTPIDRTGLNSWDDQRVRDWIKATGKKKLVMAGLWTEVCLTMPVLSALAAGFEVYVVTDAFGGGSTEGHERAVQRMTRRVPAL
;
A
#
# COMPACT_ATOMS: atom_id res chain seq x y z
N MET A 1 28.47 5.14 16.64
CA MET A 1 27.03 5.40 16.86
C MET A 1 26.29 4.87 15.65
N LEU A 2 25.74 3.68 15.77
CA LEU A 2 24.89 3.13 14.70
C LEU A 2 23.62 3.98 14.72
N THR A 3 23.47 4.87 13.76
CA THR A 3 22.17 5.48 13.49
C THR A 3 21.28 4.32 13.01
N ASP A 4 20.38 3.87 13.86
CA ASP A 4 19.44 2.80 13.53
C ASP A 4 18.40 3.35 12.55
N ASP A 5 18.84 3.51 11.29
CA ASP A 5 17.99 3.97 10.19
C ASP A 5 17.11 2.83 9.66
N THR A 6 17.13 1.67 10.31
CA THR A 6 16.34 0.51 9.89
C THR A 6 14.90 0.53 10.41
N LEU A 7 14.64 1.24 11.50
CA LEU A 7 13.31 1.30 12.10
C LEU A 7 12.40 2.28 11.38
N ILE A 8 11.12 1.92 11.32
CA ILE A 8 10.05 2.83 10.91
C ILE A 8 9.63 3.65 12.13
N THR A 9 9.58 4.97 11.96
CA THR A 9 9.08 5.92 12.96
C THR A 9 7.96 6.78 12.36
N GLY A 10 7.21 7.50 13.18
CA GLY A 10 6.17 8.42 12.69
C GLY A 10 6.69 9.49 11.73
N ASP A 11 8.00 9.81 11.79
CA ASP A 11 8.57 10.93 11.04
C ASP A 11 9.31 10.52 9.76
N ASN A 12 9.60 9.22 9.55
CA ASN A 12 10.55 8.82 8.51
C ASN A 12 9.93 8.07 7.32
N HIS A 13 8.60 7.90 7.27
CA HIS A 13 7.93 7.16 6.20
C HIS A 13 6.65 7.83 5.71
N ALA A 14 6.16 7.35 4.59
CA ALA A 14 4.81 7.63 4.08
C ALA A 14 4.06 6.30 3.89
N LEU A 15 2.73 6.34 4.00
CA LEU A 15 1.84 5.19 3.84
C LEU A 15 1.09 5.28 2.52
N LEU A 16 1.11 4.20 1.73
CA LEU A 16 0.30 4.05 0.53
C LEU A 16 -0.67 2.88 0.70
N LEU A 17 -1.96 3.15 0.61
CA LEU A 17 -3.04 2.16 0.62
C LEU A 17 -3.65 2.10 -0.78
N ILE A 18 -3.39 0.99 -1.47
CA ILE A 18 -3.60 0.85 -2.91
C ILE A 18 -4.82 -0.04 -3.18
N ASP A 19 -5.85 0.54 -3.79
CA ASP A 19 -7.00 -0.16 -4.36
C ASP A 19 -7.76 -1.07 -3.38
N HIS A 20 -7.89 -0.65 -2.12
CA HIS A 20 -8.75 -1.35 -1.15
C HIS A 20 -10.23 -1.07 -1.45
N GLN A 21 -10.73 -1.69 -2.51
CA GLN A 21 -12.06 -1.51 -3.06
C GLN A 21 -12.88 -2.79 -2.94
N TYR A 22 -14.21 -2.68 -2.96
CA TYR A 22 -15.12 -3.80 -2.69
C TYR A 22 -14.97 -4.97 -3.68
N LEU A 23 -14.83 -4.71 -4.97
CA LEU A 23 -14.69 -5.80 -5.96
C LEU A 23 -13.37 -6.54 -5.82
N GLN A 24 -12.28 -5.84 -5.53
CA GLN A 24 -10.99 -6.48 -5.22
C GLN A 24 -11.08 -7.31 -3.95
N LEU A 25 -11.74 -6.78 -2.91
CA LEU A 25 -11.92 -7.50 -1.64
C LEU A 25 -12.69 -8.81 -1.82
N LEU A 26 -13.75 -8.80 -2.63
CA LEU A 26 -14.56 -10.00 -2.91
C LEU A 26 -13.75 -11.13 -3.55
N ALA A 27 -12.70 -10.84 -4.27
CA ALA A 27 -11.85 -11.84 -4.92
C ALA A 27 -10.69 -12.33 -4.04
N VAL A 28 -10.46 -11.74 -2.86
CA VAL A 28 -9.41 -12.18 -1.94
C VAL A 28 -9.73 -13.58 -1.40
N ARG A 29 -8.72 -14.46 -1.44
CA ARG A 29 -8.79 -15.84 -0.94
C ARG A 29 -7.65 -16.19 0.02
N SER A 30 -6.61 -15.36 0.09
CA SER A 30 -5.45 -15.58 0.97
C SER A 30 -5.75 -15.27 2.44
N HIS A 31 -6.68 -14.38 2.70
CA HIS A 31 -7.11 -13.92 4.04
C HIS A 31 -8.62 -13.76 4.06
N SER A 32 -9.21 -13.71 5.27
CA SER A 32 -10.60 -13.29 5.40
C SER A 32 -10.74 -11.81 5.06
N ASN A 33 -11.86 -11.43 4.44
CA ASN A 33 -12.13 -10.04 4.09
C ASN A 33 -12.13 -9.14 5.34
N ASP A 34 -12.70 -9.62 6.44
CA ASP A 34 -12.70 -8.90 7.72
C ASP A 34 -11.29 -8.63 8.24
N THR A 35 -10.39 -9.59 8.16
CA THR A 35 -8.98 -9.41 8.56
C THR A 35 -8.32 -8.30 7.74
N VAL A 36 -8.47 -8.32 6.41
CA VAL A 36 -7.87 -7.31 5.52
C VAL A 36 -8.42 -5.93 5.84
N VAL A 37 -9.75 -5.78 5.93
CA VAL A 37 -10.38 -4.47 6.19
C VAL A 37 -9.97 -3.93 7.56
N ARG A 38 -10.10 -4.73 8.61
CA ARG A 38 -9.76 -4.33 9.97
C ARG A 38 -8.31 -3.90 10.11
N ASN A 39 -7.38 -4.69 9.58
CA ASN A 39 -5.96 -4.39 9.67
C ASN A 39 -5.59 -3.16 8.85
N THR A 40 -6.20 -2.97 7.68
CA THR A 40 -6.00 -1.76 6.87
C THR A 40 -6.52 -0.51 7.59
N VAL A 41 -7.70 -0.59 8.22
CA VAL A 41 -8.23 0.51 9.04
C VAL A 41 -7.32 0.81 10.22
N MET A 42 -6.80 -0.20 10.92
CA MET A 42 -5.87 0.00 12.03
C MET A 42 -4.57 0.67 11.55
N LEU A 43 -4.03 0.23 10.42
CA LEU A 43 -2.84 0.82 9.81
C LEU A 43 -3.07 2.29 9.46
N ALA A 44 -4.18 2.61 8.79
CA ALA A 44 -4.55 3.98 8.44
C ALA A 44 -4.74 4.87 9.68
N ARG A 45 -5.42 4.36 10.72
CA ARG A 45 -5.61 5.10 11.99
C ARG A 45 -4.29 5.36 12.71
N SER A 46 -3.40 4.36 12.76
CA SER A 46 -2.07 4.52 13.34
C SER A 46 -1.29 5.60 12.61
N ALA A 47 -1.29 5.56 11.27
CA ALA A 47 -0.66 6.60 10.46
C ALA A 47 -1.23 7.99 10.76
N LYS A 48 -2.55 8.12 10.90
CA LYS A 48 -3.20 9.39 11.25
C LYS A 48 -2.79 9.91 12.62
N ILE A 49 -2.73 9.04 13.64
CA ILE A 49 -2.33 9.41 15.01
C ILE A 49 -0.89 9.94 15.03
N PHE A 50 0.01 9.33 14.26
CA PHE A 50 1.42 9.74 14.17
C PHE A 50 1.70 10.77 13.09
N ASN A 51 0.67 11.34 12.46
CA ASN A 51 0.80 12.32 11.38
C ASN A 51 1.64 11.84 10.19
N VAL A 52 1.61 10.53 9.90
CA VAL A 52 2.27 9.94 8.74
C VAL A 52 1.51 10.34 7.47
N PRO A 53 2.20 10.92 6.48
CA PRO A 53 1.56 11.20 5.19
C PRO A 53 0.96 9.92 4.60
N THR A 54 -0.33 9.94 4.30
CA THR A 54 -1.09 8.77 3.82
C THR A 54 -1.76 9.08 2.49
N LEU A 55 -1.56 8.20 1.50
CA LEU A 55 -2.21 8.28 0.19
C LEU A 55 -3.12 7.08 -0.03
N PHE A 56 -4.34 7.34 -0.47
CA PHE A 56 -5.25 6.33 -1.03
C PHE A 56 -5.21 6.37 -2.55
N THR A 57 -5.15 5.22 -3.19
CA THR A 57 -5.42 5.09 -4.62
C THR A 57 -6.62 4.19 -4.88
N THR A 58 -7.23 4.36 -6.02
CA THR A 58 -8.30 3.50 -6.54
C THR A 58 -8.04 3.17 -8.00
N ALA A 59 -8.67 2.12 -8.48
CA ALA A 59 -8.73 1.78 -9.88
C ALA A 59 -10.18 1.69 -10.33
N PHE A 60 -10.53 2.44 -11.38
CA PHE A 60 -11.90 2.49 -11.91
C PHE A 60 -12.95 2.85 -10.84
N ALA A 61 -12.72 3.92 -10.09
CA ALA A 61 -13.57 4.32 -8.96
C ALA A 61 -15.03 4.55 -9.36
N GLU A 62 -15.33 4.88 -10.62
CA GLU A 62 -16.70 4.99 -11.15
C GLU A 62 -17.50 3.70 -11.03
N ARG A 63 -16.82 2.54 -10.99
CA ARG A 63 -17.43 1.21 -10.88
C ARG A 63 -17.44 0.67 -9.46
N GLN A 64 -16.53 1.14 -8.64
CA GLN A 64 -16.36 0.67 -7.27
C GLN A 64 -15.61 1.71 -6.42
N ALA A 65 -16.19 2.10 -5.32
CA ALA A 65 -15.56 3.02 -4.38
C ALA A 65 -14.48 2.34 -3.52
N LEU A 66 -13.63 3.15 -2.91
CA LEU A 66 -12.81 2.74 -1.76
C LEU A 66 -13.72 2.20 -0.66
N ILE A 67 -13.27 1.19 0.08
CA ILE A 67 -14.02 0.62 1.21
C ILE A 67 -14.31 1.73 2.22
N GLU A 68 -15.58 1.87 2.59
CA GLU A 68 -16.09 2.99 3.38
C GLU A 68 -15.36 3.16 4.71
N GLU A 69 -15.10 2.07 5.42
CA GLU A 69 -14.43 2.08 6.72
C GLU A 69 -12.98 2.60 6.62
N ILE A 70 -12.33 2.37 5.49
CA ILE A 70 -10.98 2.87 5.21
C ILE A 70 -11.04 4.36 4.83
N GLN A 71 -11.96 4.73 3.96
CA GLN A 71 -12.17 6.14 3.57
C GLN A 71 -12.51 7.01 4.77
N ALA A 72 -13.29 6.49 5.72
CA ALA A 72 -13.72 7.21 6.92
C ALA A 72 -12.56 7.63 7.85
N VAL A 73 -11.38 7.03 7.71
CA VAL A 73 -10.19 7.46 8.46
C VAL A 73 -9.68 8.83 7.97
N HIS A 74 -9.76 9.08 6.67
CA HIS A 74 -9.42 10.35 6.04
C HIS A 74 -10.57 10.80 5.12
N PRO A 75 -11.71 11.24 5.69
CA PRO A 75 -12.93 11.51 4.91
C PRO A 75 -12.78 12.65 3.89
N ASP A 76 -11.86 13.57 4.14
CA ASP A 76 -11.60 14.72 3.25
C ASP A 76 -10.60 14.41 2.13
N GLN A 77 -9.97 13.24 2.14
CA GLN A 77 -9.04 12.84 1.10
C GLN A 77 -9.79 12.24 -0.09
N THR A 78 -9.54 12.78 -1.27
CA THR A 78 -9.96 12.16 -2.54
C THR A 78 -8.87 11.21 -3.00
N PRO A 79 -9.14 9.90 -3.14
CA PRO A 79 -8.15 8.97 -3.66
C PRO A 79 -7.70 9.35 -5.08
N ILE A 80 -6.45 9.05 -5.42
CA ILE A 80 -5.99 9.14 -6.80
C ILE A 80 -6.55 7.95 -7.57
N ASP A 81 -7.54 8.22 -8.43
CA ASP A 81 -8.15 7.20 -9.28
C ASP A 81 -7.40 7.07 -10.61
N ARG A 82 -7.24 5.84 -11.07
CA ARG A 82 -6.57 5.52 -12.32
C ARG A 82 -7.18 4.31 -13.02
N THR A 83 -6.75 4.07 -14.26
CA THR A 83 -7.14 2.91 -15.08
C THR A 83 -5.99 1.94 -15.35
N GLY A 84 -4.75 2.31 -15.01
CA GLY A 84 -3.57 1.45 -15.13
C GLY A 84 -3.41 0.51 -13.93
N LEU A 85 -2.75 -0.64 -14.14
CA LEU A 85 -2.51 -1.64 -13.09
C LEU A 85 -1.46 -1.18 -12.06
N ASN A 86 -0.41 -0.53 -12.55
CA ASN A 86 0.69 -0.05 -11.69
C ASN A 86 0.45 1.40 -11.28
N SER A 87 0.15 1.61 -10.02
CA SER A 87 -0.05 2.97 -9.49
C SER A 87 1.22 3.85 -9.59
N TRP A 88 2.40 3.24 -9.66
CA TRP A 88 3.66 3.96 -9.85
C TRP A 88 3.77 4.66 -11.20
N ASP A 89 3.08 4.17 -12.23
CA ASP A 89 3.08 4.78 -13.56
C ASP A 89 2.29 6.10 -13.59
N ASP A 90 1.41 6.33 -12.63
CA ASP A 90 0.69 7.59 -12.48
C ASP A 90 1.62 8.68 -11.90
N GLN A 91 1.81 9.76 -12.67
CA GLN A 91 2.67 10.87 -12.25
C GLN A 91 2.20 11.50 -10.94
N ARG A 92 0.89 11.58 -10.69
CA ARG A 92 0.32 12.18 -9.47
C ARG A 92 0.74 11.41 -8.22
N VAL A 93 0.84 10.08 -8.31
CA VAL A 93 1.33 9.22 -7.20
C VAL A 93 2.80 9.52 -6.92
N ARG A 94 3.64 9.54 -7.96
CA ARG A 94 5.08 9.86 -7.80
C ARG A 94 5.32 11.26 -7.27
N ASP A 95 4.57 12.23 -7.76
CA ASP A 95 4.67 13.63 -7.31
C ASP A 95 4.26 13.76 -5.83
N TRP A 96 3.20 13.07 -5.43
CA TRP A 96 2.77 13.03 -4.04
C TRP A 96 3.86 12.43 -3.13
N ILE A 97 4.43 11.29 -3.50
CA ILE A 97 5.51 10.64 -2.75
C ILE A 97 6.71 11.59 -2.64
N LYS A 98 7.11 12.20 -3.74
CA LYS A 98 8.22 13.16 -3.76
C LYS A 98 7.96 14.36 -2.86
N ALA A 99 6.75 14.89 -2.85
CA ALA A 99 6.36 16.03 -2.02
C ALA A 99 6.44 15.72 -0.52
N THR A 100 6.28 14.47 -0.10
CA THR A 100 6.45 14.07 1.32
C THR A 100 7.89 14.18 1.79
N GLY A 101 8.87 14.13 0.90
CA GLY A 101 10.29 14.07 1.24
C GLY A 101 10.74 12.77 1.91
N LYS A 102 9.84 11.80 2.08
CA LYS A 102 10.15 10.52 2.74
C LYS A 102 10.87 9.57 1.80
N LYS A 103 11.78 8.78 2.33
CA LYS A 103 12.52 7.74 1.60
C LYS A 103 12.04 6.32 1.92
N LYS A 104 11.29 6.17 2.99
CA LYS A 104 10.66 4.90 3.39
C LYS A 104 9.18 4.94 3.03
N LEU A 105 8.71 3.86 2.42
CA LEU A 105 7.30 3.68 2.06
C LEU A 105 6.76 2.43 2.74
N VAL A 106 5.67 2.59 3.48
CA VAL A 106 4.86 1.48 3.96
C VAL A 106 3.73 1.30 2.97
N MET A 107 3.54 0.09 2.46
CA MET A 107 2.60 -0.18 1.39
C MET A 107 1.72 -1.38 1.69
N ALA A 108 0.45 -1.26 1.37
CA ALA A 108 -0.53 -2.35 1.34
C ALA A 108 -1.50 -2.13 0.19
N GLY A 109 -2.10 -3.19 -0.33
CA GLY A 109 -3.00 -3.03 -1.47
C GLY A 109 -3.66 -4.31 -1.97
N LEU A 110 -4.66 -4.19 -2.77
CA LEU A 110 -5.40 -5.28 -3.39
C LEU A 110 -5.28 -5.21 -4.92
N TRP A 111 -4.84 -6.28 -5.56
CA TRP A 111 -4.39 -7.57 -5.01
C TRP A 111 -2.86 -7.61 -4.85
N THR A 112 -2.39 -8.49 -3.98
CA THR A 112 -0.95 -8.69 -3.69
C THR A 112 -0.14 -8.87 -4.95
N GLU A 113 -0.57 -9.79 -5.83
CA GLU A 113 0.19 -10.22 -7.02
C GLU A 113 0.20 -9.18 -8.14
N VAL A 114 -0.66 -8.15 -8.09
CA VAL A 114 -0.80 -7.15 -9.17
C VAL A 114 -0.59 -5.73 -8.65
N CYS A 115 -1.64 -5.12 -8.11
CA CYS A 115 -1.65 -3.70 -7.78
C CYS A 115 -0.71 -3.32 -6.65
N LEU A 116 -0.30 -4.28 -5.80
CA LEU A 116 0.72 -4.05 -4.79
C LEU A 116 2.14 -4.39 -5.29
N THR A 117 2.33 -5.57 -5.87
CA THR A 117 3.67 -6.01 -6.31
C THR A 117 4.29 -5.05 -7.32
N MET A 118 3.53 -4.56 -8.28
CA MET A 118 4.05 -3.69 -9.33
C MET A 118 4.63 -2.38 -8.78
N PRO A 119 3.89 -1.57 -8.01
CA PRO A 119 4.43 -0.34 -7.47
C PRO A 119 5.53 -0.57 -6.42
N VAL A 120 5.48 -1.67 -5.65
CA VAL A 120 6.57 -2.02 -4.73
C VAL A 120 7.89 -2.23 -5.47
N LEU A 121 7.88 -3.02 -6.55
CA LEU A 121 9.07 -3.26 -7.35
C LEU A 121 9.57 -1.98 -8.05
N SER A 122 8.65 -1.12 -8.50
CA SER A 122 8.99 0.17 -9.09
C SER A 122 9.60 1.13 -8.07
N ALA A 123 9.05 1.19 -6.86
CA ALA A 123 9.58 2.02 -5.77
C ALA A 123 10.99 1.57 -5.35
N LEU A 124 11.20 0.26 -5.21
CA LEU A 124 12.53 -0.32 -4.93
C LEU A 124 13.54 0.04 -6.03
N ALA A 125 13.14 -0.07 -7.30
CA ALA A 125 13.99 0.30 -8.43
C ALA A 125 14.31 1.80 -8.46
N ALA A 126 13.43 2.64 -7.94
CA ALA A 126 13.61 4.08 -7.80
C ALA A 126 14.44 4.48 -6.56
N GLY A 127 14.90 3.51 -5.76
CA GLY A 127 15.78 3.74 -4.61
C GLY A 127 15.05 4.00 -3.28
N PHE A 128 13.75 3.73 -3.21
CA PHE A 128 13.01 3.79 -1.96
C PHE A 128 13.23 2.52 -1.13
N GLU A 129 13.20 2.67 0.18
CA GLU A 129 13.09 1.56 1.12
C GLU A 129 11.61 1.25 1.33
N VAL A 130 11.20 0.01 1.07
CA VAL A 130 9.78 -0.37 1.06
C VAL A 130 9.50 -1.44 2.09
N TYR A 131 8.44 -1.23 2.86
CA TYR A 131 7.88 -2.17 3.83
C TYR A 131 6.46 -2.53 3.41
N VAL A 132 6.14 -3.81 3.44
CA VAL A 132 4.78 -4.29 3.13
C VAL A 132 4.12 -4.90 4.36
N VAL A 133 2.85 -4.60 4.58
CA VAL A 133 2.09 -5.05 5.75
C VAL A 133 1.24 -6.24 5.34
N THR A 134 1.78 -7.46 5.54
CA THR A 134 1.29 -8.68 4.89
C THR A 134 -0.13 -9.11 5.26
N ASP A 135 -0.69 -8.61 6.33
CA ASP A 135 -2.06 -8.86 6.78
C ASP A 135 -3.04 -7.69 6.52
N ALA A 136 -2.56 -6.64 5.84
CA ALA A 136 -3.38 -5.52 5.36
C ALA A 136 -3.56 -5.55 3.83
N PHE A 137 -3.21 -6.66 3.19
CA PHE A 137 -3.44 -6.91 1.78
C PHE A 137 -3.74 -8.40 1.54
N GLY A 138 -4.14 -8.77 0.35
CA GLY A 138 -4.47 -10.14 0.02
C GLY A 138 -4.50 -10.39 -1.48
N GLY A 139 -4.40 -11.65 -1.85
CA GLY A 139 -4.38 -12.12 -3.22
C GLY A 139 -5.53 -13.06 -3.56
N GLY A 140 -5.68 -13.38 -4.82
CA GLY A 140 -6.71 -14.29 -5.35
C GLY A 140 -6.52 -15.75 -4.91
N SER A 141 -5.35 -16.10 -4.38
CA SER A 141 -5.06 -17.39 -3.77
C SER A 141 -3.96 -17.25 -2.71
N THR A 142 -3.88 -18.20 -1.79
CA THR A 142 -2.79 -18.25 -0.80
C THR A 142 -1.43 -18.38 -1.49
N GLU A 143 -1.32 -19.26 -2.47
CA GLU A 143 -0.07 -19.44 -3.21
C GLU A 143 0.33 -18.16 -3.97
N GLY A 144 -0.59 -17.53 -4.69
CA GLY A 144 -0.33 -16.28 -5.42
C GLY A 144 0.17 -15.17 -4.48
N HIS A 145 -0.49 -15.01 -3.33
CA HIS A 145 -0.10 -14.07 -2.28
C HIS A 145 1.32 -14.36 -1.77
N GLU A 146 1.61 -15.59 -1.37
CA GLU A 146 2.93 -15.97 -0.84
C GLU A 146 4.05 -15.78 -1.87
N ARG A 147 3.81 -16.16 -3.13
CA ARG A 147 4.78 -15.96 -4.21
C ARG A 147 5.05 -14.48 -4.49
N ALA A 148 4.01 -13.67 -4.44
CA ALA A 148 4.14 -12.22 -4.61
C ALA A 148 4.94 -11.59 -3.46
N VAL A 149 4.67 -11.98 -2.21
CA VAL A 149 5.44 -11.53 -1.04
C VAL A 149 6.92 -11.94 -1.19
N GLN A 150 7.19 -13.18 -1.56
CA GLN A 150 8.56 -13.64 -1.82
C GLN A 150 9.25 -12.83 -2.93
N ARG A 151 8.53 -12.51 -4.00
CA ARG A 151 9.07 -11.69 -5.10
C ARG A 151 9.45 -10.28 -4.64
N MET A 152 8.60 -9.65 -3.84
CA MET A 152 8.87 -8.32 -3.30
C MET A 152 10.09 -8.32 -2.36
N THR A 153 10.17 -9.29 -1.46
CA THR A 153 11.25 -9.38 -0.45
C THR A 153 12.60 -9.79 -1.04
N ARG A 154 12.64 -10.59 -2.11
CA ARG A 154 13.89 -10.99 -2.79
C ARG A 154 14.61 -9.84 -3.51
N ARG A 155 13.96 -8.71 -3.70
CA ARG A 155 14.56 -7.51 -4.32
C ARG A 155 15.23 -6.60 -3.30
N VAL A 156 15.11 -6.87 -2.01
CA VAL A 156 15.96 -6.23 -1.00
C VAL A 156 17.38 -6.76 -1.23
N PRO A 157 18.40 -5.92 -1.49
CA PRO A 157 19.77 -6.39 -1.59
C PRO A 157 20.12 -7.16 -0.31
N ALA A 158 20.48 -8.42 -0.45
CA ALA A 158 21.10 -9.12 0.66
C ALA A 158 22.41 -8.37 0.95
N LEU A 159 22.49 -7.78 2.13
CA LEU A 159 23.75 -7.30 2.68
C LEU A 159 24.67 -8.48 2.99
#